data_def88a1fc4d422705d014704a8033a62
#
_entry.id   def88a1fc4d422705d014704a8033a62
#
_cell.length_a   1.000
_cell.length_b   1.000
_cell.length_c   1.000
_cell.angle_alpha   90.00
_cell.angle_beta   90.00
_cell.angle_gamma   90.00
#
_symmetry.space_group_name_H-M   'P 1'
#
loop_
_entity.id
_entity.type
_entity.pdbx_description
1 polymer ?
#
loop_
_entity_poly.entity_id
_entity_poly.type
_entity_poly.pdbx_seq_one_letter_code
_entity_poly.pdbx_strand_id
1 'polypeptide(L)'
;MQVMMKTSAGDITIQLYNEKAPETVANFTKLVEMGHYDGLHFHRVIENFMIQGGCPHSKDPMSRRAGTGGPGWQIPCERSALAIKHDKPGILSMANAGPNTGGSQF
;
A
#
# COMPACT_ATOMS: atom_id res chain seq x y z
N MET A 1 -11.20 -2.40 11.86
CA MET A 1 -11.29 -3.13 10.57
C MET A 1 -9.96 -3.79 10.30
N GLN A 2 -10.01 -5.02 9.87
CA GLN A 2 -8.81 -5.80 9.53
C GLN A 2 -8.87 -6.29 8.11
N VAL A 3 -7.72 -6.41 7.46
CA VAL A 3 -7.56 -7.10 6.20
C VAL A 3 -6.49 -8.16 6.33
N MET A 4 -6.62 -9.22 5.52
CA MET A 4 -5.60 -10.26 5.46
C MET A 4 -4.89 -10.20 4.12
N MET A 5 -3.56 -10.08 4.15
CA MET A 5 -2.73 -10.13 2.97
C MET A 5 -2.16 -11.54 2.86
N LYS A 6 -2.60 -12.28 1.85
CA LYS A 6 -2.10 -13.64 1.58
C LYS A 6 -0.93 -13.56 0.62
N THR A 7 0.24 -13.97 1.06
CA THR A 7 1.45 -13.93 0.24
C THR A 7 2.02 -15.34 0.07
N SER A 8 2.92 -15.49 -0.91
CA SER A 8 3.62 -16.76 -1.12
C SER A 8 4.49 -17.17 0.08
N ALA A 9 4.83 -16.22 0.95
CA ALA A 9 5.64 -16.47 2.15
C ALA A 9 4.81 -16.58 3.44
N GLY A 10 3.48 -16.47 3.35
CA GLY A 10 2.56 -16.57 4.49
C GLY A 10 1.53 -15.46 4.54
N ASP A 11 0.64 -15.53 5.50
CA ASP A 11 -0.46 -14.59 5.68
C ASP A 11 -0.06 -13.48 6.66
N ILE A 12 -0.47 -12.25 6.34
CA ILE A 12 -0.24 -11.08 7.19
C ILE A 12 -1.61 -10.49 7.53
N THR A 13 -1.93 -10.38 8.81
CA THR A 13 -3.14 -9.69 9.27
C THR A 13 -2.81 -8.23 9.54
N ILE A 14 -3.59 -7.33 8.97
CA ILE A 14 -3.37 -5.89 9.04
C ILE A 14 -4.55 -5.22 9.73
N GLN A 15 -4.28 -4.49 10.81
CA GLN A 15 -5.25 -3.65 11.48
C GLN A 15 -5.20 -2.25 10.86
N LEU A 16 -6.33 -1.77 10.35
CA LEU A 16 -6.39 -0.48 9.67
C LEU A 16 -6.73 0.65 10.65
N TYR A 17 -6.16 1.83 10.41
CA TYR A 17 -6.40 3.03 11.21
C TYR A 17 -7.64 3.79 10.71
N ASN A 18 -8.83 3.20 10.89
CA ASN A 18 -10.10 3.76 10.41
C ASN A 18 -10.40 5.16 10.95
N GLU A 19 -10.00 5.44 12.19
CA GLU A 19 -10.29 6.73 12.83
C GLU A 19 -9.30 7.82 12.44
N LYS A 20 -8.01 7.48 12.33
CA LYS A 20 -6.94 8.45 12.05
C LYS A 20 -6.70 8.64 10.56
N ALA A 21 -7.03 7.66 9.74
CA ALA A 21 -6.81 7.68 8.30
C ALA A 21 -8.05 7.22 7.52
N PRO A 22 -9.23 7.84 7.73
CA PRO A 22 -10.48 7.34 7.15
C PRO A 22 -10.48 7.35 5.62
N GLU A 23 -9.93 8.37 4.98
CA GLU A 23 -9.90 8.44 3.50
C GLU A 23 -8.88 7.46 2.91
N THR A 24 -7.71 7.36 3.52
CA THR A 24 -6.69 6.40 3.10
C THR A 24 -7.18 4.97 3.25
N VAL A 25 -7.83 4.66 4.38
CA VAL A 25 -8.40 3.34 4.62
C VAL A 25 -9.53 3.05 3.63
N ALA A 26 -10.42 4.02 3.36
CA ALA A 26 -11.50 3.85 2.40
C ALA A 26 -10.96 3.56 0.99
N ASN A 27 -9.91 4.26 0.58
CA ASN A 27 -9.25 4.02 -0.70
C ASN A 27 -8.60 2.63 -0.76
N PHE A 28 -7.89 2.25 0.28
CA PHE A 28 -7.24 0.94 0.36
C PHE A 28 -8.26 -0.20 0.32
N THR A 29 -9.32 -0.12 1.12
CA THR A 29 -10.36 -1.15 1.16
C THR A 29 -11.12 -1.24 -0.16
N LYS A 30 -11.37 -0.11 -0.83
CA LYS A 30 -11.97 -0.09 -2.16
C LYS A 30 -11.10 -0.88 -3.15
N LEU A 31 -9.79 -0.65 -3.13
CA LEU A 31 -8.86 -1.35 -4.00
C LEU A 31 -8.81 -2.85 -3.69
N VAL A 32 -8.86 -3.23 -2.41
CA VAL A 32 -8.95 -4.63 -1.99
C VAL A 32 -10.20 -5.28 -2.56
N GLU A 33 -11.36 -4.64 -2.42
CA GLU A 33 -12.65 -5.15 -2.90
C GLU A 33 -12.71 -5.27 -4.42
N MET A 34 -12.01 -4.40 -5.14
CA MET A 34 -11.91 -4.45 -6.60
C MET A 34 -10.98 -5.56 -7.10
N GLY A 35 -10.24 -6.23 -6.20
CA GLY A 35 -9.23 -7.21 -6.59
C GLY A 35 -7.96 -6.59 -7.16
N HIS A 36 -7.73 -5.30 -6.95
CA HIS A 36 -6.59 -4.57 -7.52
C HIS A 36 -5.25 -5.16 -7.12
N TYR A 37 -5.14 -5.64 -5.87
CA TYR A 37 -3.89 -6.16 -5.33
C TYR A 37 -3.62 -7.63 -5.66
N ASP A 38 -4.60 -8.35 -6.18
CA ASP A 38 -4.45 -9.78 -6.42
C ASP A 38 -3.45 -10.06 -7.54
N GLY A 39 -2.51 -10.94 -7.27
CA GLY A 39 -1.49 -11.36 -8.24
C GLY A 39 -0.33 -10.38 -8.40
N LEU A 40 -0.26 -9.33 -7.59
CA LEU A 40 0.85 -8.37 -7.64
C LEU A 40 2.07 -8.89 -6.87
N HIS A 41 3.22 -8.28 -7.11
CA HIS A 41 4.48 -8.62 -6.46
C HIS A 41 5.03 -7.43 -5.69
N PHE A 42 5.83 -7.71 -4.66
CA PHE A 42 6.65 -6.68 -4.01
C PHE A 42 7.80 -6.34 -4.94
N HIS A 43 7.70 -5.21 -5.62
CA HIS A 43 8.68 -4.80 -6.63
C HIS A 43 9.93 -4.13 -6.05
N ARG A 44 9.89 -3.79 -4.77
CA ARG A 44 11.02 -3.14 -4.09
C ARG A 44 11.15 -3.73 -2.70
N VAL A 45 12.29 -4.33 -2.43
CA VAL A 45 12.62 -4.97 -1.15
C VAL A 45 13.99 -4.50 -0.72
N ILE A 46 14.07 -3.82 0.43
CA ILE A 46 15.33 -3.32 0.98
C ILE A 46 15.51 -3.91 2.36
N GLU A 47 16.54 -4.73 2.51
CA GLU A 47 16.87 -5.39 3.77
C GLU A 47 17.01 -4.38 4.91
N ASN A 48 16.46 -4.72 6.07
CA ASN A 48 16.46 -3.88 7.28
C ASN A 48 15.78 -2.53 7.12
N PHE A 49 14.97 -2.34 6.07
CA PHE A 49 14.24 -1.10 5.85
C PHE A 49 12.76 -1.34 5.56
N MET A 50 12.40 -1.80 4.35
CA MET A 50 11.01 -1.94 3.97
C MET A 50 10.81 -2.86 2.78
N ILE A 51 9.56 -3.27 2.57
CA ILE A 51 9.10 -3.87 1.32
C ILE A 51 7.98 -2.98 0.76
N GLN A 52 7.92 -2.84 -0.55
CA GLN A 52 6.94 -2.01 -1.25
C GLN A 52 6.24 -2.81 -2.33
N GLY A 53 4.94 -2.69 -2.39
CA GLY A 53 4.11 -3.38 -3.37
C GLY A 53 2.88 -2.56 -3.76
N GLY A 54 1.92 -3.19 -4.43
CA GLY A 54 0.67 -2.56 -4.80
C GLY A 54 0.70 -1.83 -6.14
N CYS A 55 1.77 -1.92 -6.90
CA CYS A 55 1.84 -1.37 -8.25
C CYS A 55 1.18 -2.34 -9.25
N PRO A 56 0.20 -1.90 -10.08
CA PRO A 56 -0.45 -2.78 -11.04
C PRO A 56 0.51 -3.34 -12.09
N HIS A 57 1.62 -2.67 -12.37
CA HIS A 57 2.63 -3.19 -13.29
C HIS A 57 3.46 -4.32 -12.68
N SER A 58 3.35 -4.58 -11.40
CA SER A 58 4.05 -5.66 -10.71
C SER A 58 3.37 -7.03 -10.83
N LYS A 59 2.32 -7.15 -11.63
CA LYS A 59 1.77 -8.46 -12.02
C LYS A 59 2.83 -9.33 -12.68
N ASP A 60 3.62 -8.72 -13.54
CA ASP A 60 4.85 -9.31 -14.08
C ASP A 60 6.00 -8.88 -13.17
N PRO A 61 6.62 -9.81 -12.42
CA PRO A 61 7.70 -9.46 -11.50
C PRO A 61 8.94 -8.91 -12.21
N MET A 62 9.05 -9.13 -13.53
CA MET A 62 10.18 -8.65 -14.33
C MET A 62 9.86 -7.35 -15.08
N SER A 63 8.70 -6.77 -14.89
CA SER A 63 8.31 -5.54 -15.58
C SER A 63 9.21 -4.37 -15.19
N ARG A 64 9.73 -3.67 -16.21
CA ARG A 64 10.51 -2.43 -16.02
C ARG A 64 9.64 -1.27 -15.56
N ARG A 65 8.32 -1.39 -15.65
CA ARG A 65 7.36 -0.37 -15.21
C ARG A 65 6.93 -0.55 -13.76
N ALA A 66 7.36 -1.63 -13.10
CA ALA A 66 7.03 -1.87 -11.70
C ALA A 66 7.51 -0.68 -10.85
N GLY A 67 6.61 -0.18 -10.00
CA GLY A 67 6.85 1.01 -9.19
C GLY A 67 6.35 2.31 -9.79
N THR A 68 5.90 2.31 -11.05
CA THR A 68 5.46 3.54 -11.74
C THR A 68 3.95 3.68 -11.86
N GLY A 69 3.19 2.63 -11.52
CA GLY A 69 1.75 2.61 -11.72
C GLY A 69 0.93 2.85 -10.47
N GLY A 70 -0.34 3.10 -10.69
CA GLY A 70 -1.35 3.30 -9.66
C GLY A 70 -2.73 2.91 -10.17
N PRO A 71 -3.79 3.20 -9.39
CA PRO A 71 -5.13 2.74 -9.71
C PRO A 71 -5.84 3.58 -10.78
N GLY A 72 -5.23 4.65 -11.26
CA GLY A 72 -5.85 5.60 -12.18
C GLY A 72 -6.34 6.88 -11.50
N TRP A 73 -6.15 7.00 -10.20
CA TRP A 73 -6.48 8.22 -9.43
C TRP A 73 -5.48 8.38 -8.28
N GLN A 74 -5.52 9.55 -7.65
CA GLN A 74 -4.68 9.87 -6.49
C GLN A 74 -5.56 10.37 -5.35
N ILE A 75 -5.07 10.22 -4.12
CA ILE A 75 -5.74 10.71 -2.93
C ILE A 75 -4.88 11.78 -2.23
N PRO A 76 -5.52 12.77 -1.58
CA PRO A 76 -4.78 13.78 -0.84
C PRO A 76 -4.13 13.21 0.42
N CYS A 77 -3.13 13.89 0.93
CA CYS A 77 -2.56 13.57 2.23
C CYS A 77 -3.57 13.83 3.33
N GLU A 78 -3.70 12.89 4.28
CA GLU A 78 -4.55 13.05 5.46
C GLU A 78 -3.71 13.57 6.63
N ARG A 79 -4.03 14.76 7.13
CA ARG A 79 -3.28 15.37 8.24
C ARG A 79 -3.27 14.50 9.50
N SER A 80 -4.41 13.92 9.85
CA SER A 80 -4.50 13.04 11.02
C SER A 80 -3.64 11.78 10.90
N ALA A 81 -3.46 11.28 9.67
CA ALA A 81 -2.61 10.14 9.41
C ALA A 81 -1.12 10.50 9.44
N LEU A 82 -0.77 11.73 9.06
CA LEU A 82 0.62 12.20 9.05
C LEU A 82 1.23 12.26 10.46
N ALA A 83 0.41 12.29 11.49
CA ALA A 83 0.87 12.26 12.88
C ALA A 83 1.32 10.85 13.33
N ILE A 84 0.96 9.80 12.59
CA ILE A 84 1.34 8.43 12.89
C ILE A 84 2.76 8.22 12.40
N LYS A 85 3.66 7.79 13.29
CA LYS A 85 5.08 7.61 12.97
C LYS A 85 5.41 6.16 12.67
N HIS A 86 6.43 5.95 11.84
CA HIS A 86 7.01 4.64 11.60
C HIS A 86 8.03 4.33 12.71
N ASP A 87 7.55 4.14 13.92
CA ASP A 87 8.39 4.03 15.12
C ASP A 87 8.75 2.59 15.48
N LYS A 88 8.27 1.63 14.71
CA LYS A 88 8.53 0.19 14.93
C LYS A 88 8.26 -0.59 13.65
N PRO A 89 8.79 -1.83 13.52
CA PRO A 89 8.42 -2.72 12.43
C PRO A 89 6.92 -3.04 12.44
N GLY A 90 6.38 -3.37 11.28
CA GLY A 90 4.98 -3.79 11.16
C GLY A 90 4.01 -2.66 10.83
N ILE A 91 4.48 -1.49 10.47
CA ILE A 91 3.63 -0.37 10.06
C ILE A 91 3.40 -0.43 8.55
N LEU A 92 2.12 -0.43 8.14
CA LEU A 92 1.73 -0.29 6.74
C LEU A 92 1.49 1.18 6.43
N SER A 93 2.19 1.70 5.42
CA SER A 93 2.09 3.09 5.02
C SER A 93 1.95 3.18 3.50
N MET A 94 1.16 4.15 3.03
CA MET A 94 0.99 4.36 1.60
C MET A 94 2.20 5.06 1.00
N ALA A 95 2.69 4.53 -0.13
CA ALA A 95 3.74 5.16 -0.90
C ALA A 95 3.17 6.33 -1.71
N ASN A 96 4.02 7.31 -2.01
CA ASN A 96 3.66 8.46 -2.84
C ASN A 96 4.89 8.98 -3.59
N ALA A 97 4.63 9.86 -4.56
CA ALA A 97 5.67 10.54 -5.35
C ALA A 97 5.73 12.04 -5.03
N GLY A 98 5.28 12.44 -3.84
CA GLY A 98 5.17 13.82 -3.38
C GLY A 98 3.81 14.09 -2.76
N PRO A 99 3.53 15.32 -2.33
CA PRO A 99 2.25 15.66 -1.69
C PRO A 99 1.05 15.31 -2.58
N ASN A 100 0.02 14.73 -2.00
CA ASN A 100 -1.26 14.43 -2.66
C ASN A 100 -1.14 13.52 -3.88
N THR A 101 -0.20 12.58 -3.86
CA THR A 101 0.01 11.63 -4.96
C THR A 101 -0.17 10.17 -4.54
N GLY A 102 -0.73 9.92 -3.37
CA GLY A 102 -1.03 8.56 -2.92
C GLY A 102 -1.98 7.85 -3.88
N GLY A 103 -1.69 6.58 -4.14
CA GLY A 103 -2.50 5.74 -5.04
C GLY A 103 -2.72 4.36 -4.43
N SER A 104 -2.19 3.32 -5.07
CA SER A 104 -2.33 1.94 -4.60
C SER A 104 -1.08 1.36 -3.95
N GLN A 105 0.10 1.92 -4.19
CA GLN A 105 1.34 1.38 -3.66
C GLN A 105 1.45 1.63 -2.15
N PHE A 106 2.03 0.65 -1.47
CA PHE A 106 2.24 0.71 -0.02
C PHE A 106 3.58 0.11 0.35
#